data_73b5dbb319393e1f9cd875504f83a042
#
_entry.id   73b5dbb319393e1f9cd875504f83a042
#
_cell.length_a   1.000
_cell.length_b   1.000
_cell.length_c   1.000
_cell.angle_alpha   90.00
_cell.angle_beta   90.00
_cell.angle_gamma   90.00
#
_symmetry.space_group_name_H-M   'P 1'
#
loop_
_entity.id
_entity.type
_entity.pdbx_description
1 polymer ?
#
loop_
_entity_poly.entity_id
_entity_poly.type
_entity_poly.pdbx_seq_one_letter_code
_entity_poly.pdbx_strand_id
1 'polypeptide(L)'
;MKKITSLLLVFVLLLSLCACGGETAAPATEPTTEPVPANIYYNTKWDGKSLKVLCVGNSFARNATKVLYQIAQAHGVEEIVLGILYIGGCSVETHWKNAQSGEPAYNYYKNTMGLWDMTTNITMREGLQDEDWDVITITQGQGLYGVPKSYDGCLEELIGYLNANKTNPDAQLAFHMTWAFPKDSTIDRRRIVCYK
;
A
#
# COMPACT_ATOMS: atom_id res chain seq x y z
N MET A 1 -35.17 59.48 -34.00
CA MET A 1 -34.22 59.55 -32.84
C MET A 1 -34.30 58.36 -31.90
N LYS A 2 -35.41 57.61 -31.81
CA LYS A 2 -35.50 56.43 -30.85
C LYS A 2 -34.77 55.18 -31.30
N LYS A 3 -34.38 55.00 -32.55
CA LYS A 3 -33.69 53.81 -33.05
C LYS A 3 -32.15 53.83 -32.90
N ILE A 4 -31.57 55.05 -32.82
CA ILE A 4 -30.12 55.21 -32.69
C ILE A 4 -29.68 55.02 -31.26
N THR A 5 -30.50 55.42 -30.28
CA THR A 5 -30.19 55.20 -28.84
C THR A 5 -30.22 53.74 -28.43
N SER A 6 -31.09 52.93 -29.09
CA SER A 6 -31.15 51.48 -28.79
C SER A 6 -29.94 50.71 -29.34
N LEU A 7 -29.38 51.16 -30.48
CA LEU A 7 -28.20 50.53 -31.08
C LEU A 7 -26.91 50.85 -30.29
N LEU A 8 -26.83 52.08 -29.73
CA LEU A 8 -25.67 52.45 -28.90
C LEU A 8 -25.66 51.71 -27.57
N LEU A 9 -26.83 51.43 -26.98
CA LEU A 9 -26.93 50.67 -25.71
C LEU A 9 -26.52 49.21 -25.89
N VAL A 10 -26.82 48.59 -27.02
CA VAL A 10 -26.42 47.21 -27.35
C VAL A 10 -24.92 47.13 -27.60
N PHE A 11 -24.32 48.19 -28.21
CA PHE A 11 -22.86 48.19 -28.44
C PHE A 11 -22.05 48.41 -27.18
N VAL A 12 -22.54 49.19 -26.21
CA VAL A 12 -21.91 49.37 -24.90
C VAL A 12 -22.02 48.10 -24.04
N LEU A 13 -23.14 47.35 -24.15
CA LEU A 13 -23.30 46.08 -23.43
C LEU A 13 -22.41 44.98 -24.01
N LEU A 14 -22.09 44.98 -25.30
CA LEU A 14 -21.20 44.04 -25.94
C LEU A 14 -19.71 44.30 -25.63
N LEU A 15 -19.34 45.55 -25.34
CA LEU A 15 -17.96 45.90 -24.95
C LEU A 15 -17.64 45.63 -23.46
N SER A 16 -18.65 45.51 -22.60
CA SER A 16 -18.44 45.21 -21.18
C SER A 16 -18.26 43.71 -20.90
N LEU A 17 -18.45 42.82 -21.87
CA LEU A 17 -18.24 41.37 -21.76
C LEU A 17 -16.82 40.91 -22.14
N CYS A 18 -15.97 41.80 -22.65
CA CYS A 18 -14.60 41.46 -23.05
C CYS A 18 -13.51 41.83 -22.00
N ALA A 19 -13.86 42.22 -20.77
CA ALA A 19 -12.91 42.64 -19.76
C ALA A 19 -12.83 41.70 -18.55
N CYS A 20 -13.22 40.44 -18.68
CA CYS A 20 -12.75 39.39 -17.77
C CYS A 20 -11.54 38.71 -18.43
N GLY A 21 -10.36 39.30 -18.20
CA GLY A 21 -9.08 38.62 -18.40
C GLY A 21 -9.04 37.42 -17.46
N GLY A 22 -9.53 36.26 -17.91
CA GLY A 22 -9.20 34.99 -17.28
C GLY A 22 -7.72 34.78 -17.47
N GLU A 23 -6.96 34.82 -16.39
CA GLU A 23 -5.66 34.16 -16.36
C GLU A 23 -5.92 32.72 -16.85
N THR A 24 -5.48 32.43 -18.06
CA THR A 24 -5.34 31.06 -18.53
C THR A 24 -4.29 30.44 -17.62
N ALA A 25 -4.75 29.71 -16.60
CA ALA A 25 -3.87 28.81 -15.87
C ALA A 25 -3.12 28.00 -16.92
N ALA A 26 -1.79 28.09 -16.92
CA ALA A 26 -0.96 27.22 -17.74
C ALA A 26 -1.42 25.79 -17.52
N PRO A 27 -1.56 24.96 -18.59
CA PRO A 27 -1.91 23.58 -18.41
C PRO A 27 -0.95 22.98 -17.39
N ALA A 28 -1.49 22.42 -16.31
CA ALA A 28 -0.69 21.70 -15.35
C ALA A 28 0.07 20.66 -16.17
N THR A 29 1.39 20.81 -16.25
CA THR A 29 2.27 19.79 -16.79
C THR A 29 2.02 18.54 -15.95
N GLU A 30 1.38 17.53 -16.54
CA GLU A 30 1.31 16.22 -15.92
C GLU A 30 2.75 15.84 -15.51
N PRO A 31 2.95 15.37 -14.28
CA PRO A 31 4.27 14.92 -13.88
C PRO A 31 4.71 13.87 -14.89
N THR A 32 5.78 14.18 -15.63
CA THR A 32 6.45 13.21 -16.50
C THR A 32 6.95 12.13 -15.56
N THR A 33 6.17 11.06 -15.39
CA THR A 33 6.66 9.86 -14.75
C THR A 33 7.69 9.28 -15.70
N GLU A 34 8.98 9.51 -15.41
CA GLU A 34 10.02 8.69 -16.02
C GLU A 34 9.62 7.23 -15.84
N PRO A 35 9.68 6.41 -16.90
CA PRO A 35 9.35 5.00 -16.76
C PRO A 35 10.28 4.40 -15.71
N VAL A 36 9.69 3.95 -14.59
CA VAL A 36 10.43 3.23 -13.55
C VAL A 36 11.09 2.04 -14.25
N PRO A 37 12.43 1.88 -14.16
CA PRO A 37 13.10 0.77 -14.81
C PRO A 37 12.45 -0.54 -14.35
N ALA A 38 11.91 -1.31 -15.29
CA ALA A 38 11.12 -2.51 -15.04
C ALA A 38 11.85 -3.59 -14.20
N ASN A 39 13.17 -3.47 -14.05
CA ASN A 39 14.03 -4.44 -13.37
C ASN A 39 14.32 -4.16 -11.89
N ILE A 40 13.83 -3.04 -11.31
CA ILE A 40 14.13 -2.72 -9.89
C ILE A 40 13.19 -3.47 -8.91
N TYR A 41 12.00 -3.92 -9.36
CA TYR A 41 10.95 -4.41 -8.47
C TYR A 41 10.42 -5.82 -8.80
N TYR A 42 10.91 -6.48 -9.84
CA TYR A 42 10.39 -7.78 -10.23
C TYR A 42 11.43 -8.88 -10.02
N ASN A 43 11.02 -9.94 -9.34
CA ASN A 43 11.79 -11.17 -9.33
C ASN A 43 11.82 -11.72 -10.77
N THR A 44 12.97 -11.60 -11.44
CA THR A 44 13.16 -12.11 -12.80
C THR A 44 13.07 -13.62 -12.90
N LYS A 45 13.05 -14.32 -11.75
CA LYS A 45 12.89 -15.78 -11.66
C LYS A 45 11.43 -16.22 -11.50
N TRP A 46 10.48 -15.29 -11.34
CA TRP A 46 9.07 -15.66 -11.24
C TRP A 46 8.56 -16.17 -12.58
N ASP A 47 7.99 -17.39 -12.57
CA ASP A 47 7.52 -18.10 -13.77
C ASP A 47 6.16 -17.59 -14.30
N GLY A 48 5.50 -16.69 -13.58
CA GLY A 48 4.16 -16.16 -13.89
C GLY A 48 3.01 -17.13 -13.59
N LYS A 49 3.28 -18.30 -13.03
CA LYS A 49 2.27 -19.36 -12.82
C LYS A 49 1.96 -19.63 -11.35
N SER A 50 2.95 -19.55 -10.48
CA SER A 50 2.79 -19.75 -9.04
C SER A 50 3.03 -18.44 -8.30
N LEU A 51 2.23 -18.13 -7.29
CA LEU A 51 2.39 -16.94 -6.45
C LEU A 51 2.05 -17.26 -5.00
N LYS A 52 3.05 -17.23 -4.12
CA LYS A 52 2.90 -17.43 -2.68
C LYS A 52 3.26 -16.16 -1.92
N VAL A 53 2.28 -15.52 -1.29
CA VAL A 53 2.45 -14.23 -0.62
C VAL A 53 2.11 -14.35 0.85
N LEU A 54 3.07 -14.02 1.73
CA LEU A 54 2.84 -13.86 3.16
C LEU A 54 2.78 -12.38 3.53
N CYS A 55 1.77 -11.99 4.29
CA CYS A 55 1.67 -10.66 4.87
C CYS A 55 1.89 -10.73 6.39
N VAL A 56 2.94 -10.11 6.89
CA VAL A 56 3.13 -9.83 8.32
C VAL A 56 2.49 -8.50 8.61
N GLY A 57 1.27 -8.50 9.24
CA GLY A 57 0.52 -7.26 9.27
C GLY A 57 -0.74 -7.26 10.13
N ASN A 58 -1.61 -6.36 9.75
CA ASN A 58 -2.82 -5.98 10.47
C ASN A 58 -4.02 -5.86 9.52
N SER A 59 -5.04 -5.06 9.86
CA SER A 59 -6.23 -4.86 9.01
C SER A 59 -5.93 -4.31 7.62
N PHE A 60 -4.83 -3.56 7.43
CA PHE A 60 -4.41 -3.10 6.12
C PHE A 60 -3.99 -4.28 5.22
N ALA A 61 -3.21 -5.23 5.75
CA ALA A 61 -2.85 -6.45 5.03
C ALA A 61 -4.09 -7.26 4.63
N ARG A 62 -5.06 -7.44 5.54
CA ARG A 62 -6.32 -8.10 5.21
C ARG A 62 -7.11 -7.41 4.11
N ASN A 63 -7.15 -6.07 4.11
CA ASN A 63 -7.84 -5.32 3.08
C ASN A 63 -7.16 -5.46 1.71
N ALA A 64 -5.82 -5.38 1.66
CA ALA A 64 -5.07 -5.50 0.42
C ALA A 64 -5.20 -6.89 -0.22
N THR A 65 -5.23 -7.94 0.61
CA THR A 65 -5.29 -9.33 0.11
C THR A 65 -6.71 -9.84 -0.13
N LYS A 66 -7.73 -9.08 0.27
CA LYS A 66 -9.14 -9.53 0.22
C LYS A 66 -9.58 -10.08 -1.13
N VAL A 67 -9.12 -9.46 -2.20
CA VAL A 67 -9.46 -9.84 -3.60
C VAL A 67 -8.23 -10.25 -4.42
N LEU A 68 -7.06 -10.36 -3.78
CA LEU A 68 -5.81 -10.65 -4.49
C LEU A 68 -5.84 -12.02 -5.15
N TYR A 69 -6.46 -13.03 -4.53
CA TYR A 69 -6.63 -14.36 -5.11
C TYR A 69 -7.34 -14.29 -6.47
N GLN A 70 -8.50 -13.62 -6.52
CA GLN A 70 -9.29 -13.49 -7.74
C GLN A 70 -8.58 -12.65 -8.80
N ILE A 71 -7.85 -11.61 -8.40
CA ILE A 71 -7.05 -10.79 -9.32
C ILE A 71 -5.93 -11.63 -9.94
N ALA A 72 -5.16 -12.35 -9.14
CA ALA A 72 -4.07 -13.19 -9.62
C ALA A 72 -4.60 -14.29 -10.56
N GLN A 73 -5.68 -14.96 -10.20
CA GLN A 73 -6.33 -15.98 -11.05
C GLN A 73 -6.79 -15.38 -12.40
N ALA A 74 -7.40 -14.18 -12.38
CA ALA A 74 -7.83 -13.50 -13.60
C ALA A 74 -6.66 -13.11 -14.52
N HIS A 75 -5.46 -12.98 -13.97
CA HIS A 75 -4.21 -12.71 -14.70
C HIS A 75 -3.43 -13.97 -15.07
N GLY A 76 -4.02 -15.15 -14.89
CA GLY A 76 -3.43 -16.41 -15.37
C GLY A 76 -2.47 -17.08 -14.39
N VAL A 77 -2.44 -16.64 -13.12
CA VAL A 77 -1.70 -17.35 -12.08
C VAL A 77 -2.45 -18.61 -11.71
N GLU A 78 -1.80 -19.75 -11.83
CA GLU A 78 -2.42 -21.08 -11.69
C GLU A 78 -2.43 -21.55 -10.22
N GLU A 79 -1.31 -21.37 -9.52
CA GLU A 79 -1.17 -21.71 -8.10
C GLU A 79 -1.05 -20.42 -7.27
N ILE A 80 -2.03 -20.17 -6.39
CA ILE A 80 -2.06 -18.96 -5.56
C ILE A 80 -2.19 -19.38 -4.11
N VAL A 81 -1.21 -18.99 -3.28
CA VAL A 81 -1.27 -19.16 -1.83
C VAL A 81 -1.07 -17.82 -1.15
N LEU A 82 -2.04 -17.42 -0.35
CA LEU A 82 -1.97 -16.20 0.43
C LEU A 82 -1.98 -16.53 1.91
N GLY A 83 -1.01 -15.99 2.66
CA GLY A 83 -0.92 -16.08 4.11
C GLY A 83 -0.97 -14.70 4.76
N ILE A 84 -1.58 -14.59 5.96
CA ILE A 84 -1.54 -13.37 6.74
C ILE A 84 -1.26 -13.74 8.21
N LEU A 85 -0.10 -13.35 8.71
CA LEU A 85 0.21 -13.30 10.13
C LEU A 85 -0.40 -12.03 10.70
N TYR A 86 -1.58 -12.14 11.29
CA TYR A 86 -2.44 -11.03 11.65
C TYR A 86 -2.47 -10.75 13.14
N ILE A 87 -2.25 -9.48 13.50
CA ILE A 87 -2.61 -8.90 14.79
C ILE A 87 -3.29 -7.55 14.53
N GLY A 88 -4.47 -7.32 15.12
CA GLY A 88 -5.22 -6.07 14.93
C GLY A 88 -4.43 -4.83 15.34
N GLY A 89 -4.26 -3.84 14.42
CA GLY A 89 -3.55 -2.59 14.71
C GLY A 89 -2.05 -2.71 14.99
N CYS A 90 -1.45 -3.89 14.79
CA CYS A 90 -0.08 -4.20 15.15
C CYS A 90 0.93 -3.27 14.46
N SER A 91 1.92 -2.82 15.24
CA SER A 91 3.07 -2.05 14.75
C SER A 91 4.24 -2.97 14.38
N VAL A 92 5.17 -2.44 13.58
CA VAL A 92 6.45 -3.12 13.27
C VAL A 92 7.20 -3.48 14.54
N GLU A 93 7.24 -2.59 15.55
CA GLU A 93 7.86 -2.85 16.85
C GLU A 93 7.21 -4.05 17.57
N THR A 94 5.88 -4.16 17.53
CA THR A 94 5.17 -5.29 18.15
C THR A 94 5.45 -6.58 17.39
N HIS A 95 5.48 -6.55 16.07
CA HIS A 95 5.88 -7.70 15.26
C HIS A 95 7.31 -8.16 15.63
N TRP A 96 8.25 -7.23 15.79
CA TRP A 96 9.62 -7.56 16.21
C TRP A 96 9.66 -8.18 17.59
N LYS A 97 8.95 -7.61 18.59
CA LYS A 97 8.89 -8.19 19.94
C LYS A 97 8.35 -9.63 19.94
N ASN A 98 7.31 -9.91 19.17
CA ASN A 98 6.76 -11.26 19.05
C ASN A 98 7.71 -12.22 18.33
N ALA A 99 8.46 -11.73 17.33
CA ALA A 99 9.49 -12.53 16.67
C ALA A 99 10.60 -12.93 17.63
N GLN A 100 11.07 -11.99 18.48
CA GLN A 100 12.12 -12.23 19.48
C GLN A 100 11.68 -13.21 20.56
N SER A 101 10.46 -13.04 21.09
CA SER A 101 9.95 -13.87 22.19
C SER A 101 9.49 -15.26 21.73
N GLY A 102 9.19 -15.43 20.43
CA GLY A 102 8.53 -16.63 19.90
C GLY A 102 7.08 -16.76 20.38
N GLU A 103 6.44 -15.63 20.73
CA GLU A 103 5.07 -15.63 21.25
C GLU A 103 4.08 -16.08 20.18
N PRO A 104 3.17 -17.05 20.45
CA PRO A 104 2.13 -17.50 19.54
C PRO A 104 0.97 -16.48 19.49
N ALA A 105 1.27 -15.26 19.05
CA ALA A 105 0.39 -14.10 19.13
C ALA A 105 -0.48 -13.89 17.89
N TYR A 106 -0.29 -14.67 16.84
CA TYR A 106 -0.93 -14.40 15.56
C TYR A 106 -2.20 -15.21 15.34
N ASN A 107 -3.20 -14.54 14.73
CA ASN A 107 -4.21 -15.20 13.94
C ASN A 107 -3.66 -15.38 12.53
N TYR A 108 -3.48 -16.62 12.10
CA TYR A 108 -2.94 -16.93 10.79
C TYR A 108 -4.09 -17.24 9.82
N TYR A 109 -4.25 -16.39 8.82
CA TYR A 109 -5.21 -16.61 7.75
C TYR A 109 -4.49 -17.19 6.54
N LYS A 110 -5.03 -18.25 5.95
CA LYS A 110 -4.49 -18.88 4.73
C LYS A 110 -5.58 -19.02 3.68
N ASN A 111 -5.22 -18.78 2.42
CA ASN A 111 -6.13 -18.93 1.28
C ASN A 111 -5.39 -19.64 0.14
N THR A 112 -5.87 -20.82 -0.24
CA THR A 112 -5.31 -21.64 -1.31
C THR A 112 -6.29 -21.91 -2.44
N MET A 113 -7.58 -21.67 -2.22
CA MET A 113 -8.67 -21.99 -3.17
C MET A 113 -9.73 -20.88 -3.25
N GLY A 114 -9.35 -19.63 -2.97
CA GLY A 114 -10.28 -18.51 -2.97
C GLY A 114 -11.07 -18.33 -1.66
N LEU A 115 -10.91 -19.23 -0.70
CA LEU A 115 -11.53 -19.19 0.63
C LEU A 115 -10.45 -19.00 1.70
N TRP A 116 -10.81 -18.30 2.76
CA TRP A 116 -9.91 -18.01 3.88
C TRP A 116 -10.18 -18.95 5.05
N ASP A 117 -9.20 -19.72 5.44
CA ASP A 117 -9.14 -20.45 6.71
C ASP A 117 -8.39 -19.63 7.75
N MET A 118 -8.65 -19.88 9.04
CA MET A 118 -7.97 -19.19 10.14
C MET A 118 -7.54 -20.16 11.21
N THR A 119 -6.27 -20.09 11.60
CA THR A 119 -5.67 -20.75 12.76
C THR A 119 -5.21 -19.70 13.77
N THR A 120 -5.43 -19.94 15.04
CA THR A 120 -5.03 -19.04 16.14
C THR A 120 -3.79 -19.52 16.84
N ASN A 121 -3.15 -18.65 17.62
CA ASN A 121 -1.99 -18.97 18.45
C ASN A 121 -0.82 -19.55 17.63
N ILE A 122 -0.52 -18.87 16.51
CA ILE A 122 0.63 -19.19 15.66
C ILE A 122 1.76 -18.22 15.96
N THR A 123 2.99 -18.72 16.00
CA THR A 123 4.20 -17.89 16.07
C THR A 123 4.53 -17.33 14.69
N MET A 124 5.33 -16.26 14.63
CA MET A 124 5.81 -15.73 13.36
C MET A 124 6.61 -16.78 12.58
N ARG A 125 7.43 -17.57 13.28
CA ARG A 125 8.25 -18.62 12.65
C ARG A 125 7.40 -19.69 11.97
N GLU A 126 6.36 -20.18 12.62
CA GLU A 126 5.44 -21.17 12.03
C GLU A 126 4.82 -20.65 10.74
N GLY A 127 4.33 -19.42 10.73
CA GLY A 127 3.76 -18.84 9.50
C GLY A 127 4.80 -18.61 8.40
N LEU A 128 6.05 -18.27 8.75
CA LEU A 128 7.13 -18.12 7.77
C LEU A 128 7.53 -19.46 7.14
N GLN A 129 7.43 -20.55 7.89
CA GLN A 129 7.86 -21.90 7.48
C GLN A 129 6.74 -22.75 6.92
N ASP A 130 5.50 -22.23 6.86
CA ASP A 130 4.35 -22.97 6.36
C ASP A 130 4.36 -23.17 4.84
N GLU A 131 4.99 -22.26 4.10
CA GLU A 131 5.16 -22.34 2.65
C GLU A 131 6.52 -21.78 2.21
N ASP A 132 6.92 -22.12 0.98
CA ASP A 132 8.05 -21.46 0.32
C ASP A 132 7.55 -20.15 -0.31
N TRP A 133 7.40 -19.12 0.53
CA TRP A 133 6.86 -17.82 0.13
C TRP A 133 7.71 -17.15 -0.94
N ASP A 134 7.09 -16.62 -2.01
CA ASP A 134 7.77 -15.81 -3.03
C ASP A 134 7.93 -14.36 -2.58
N VAL A 135 6.92 -13.84 -1.88
CA VAL A 135 6.90 -12.48 -1.37
C VAL A 135 6.45 -12.46 0.08
N ILE A 136 7.21 -11.76 0.93
CA ILE A 136 6.83 -11.52 2.32
C ILE A 136 6.69 -10.01 2.51
N THR A 137 5.51 -9.55 2.90
CA THR A 137 5.26 -8.12 3.12
C THR A 137 5.20 -7.78 4.60
N ILE A 138 5.64 -6.58 4.96
CA ILE A 138 5.56 -6.01 6.31
C ILE A 138 4.65 -4.79 6.26
N THR A 139 3.73 -4.65 7.23
CA THR A 139 2.80 -3.51 7.31
C THR A 139 2.94 -2.81 8.66
N GLN A 140 3.07 -1.47 8.64
CA GLN A 140 3.05 -0.67 9.87
C GLN A 140 1.64 -0.50 10.43
N GLY A 141 1.55 -0.31 11.74
CA GLY A 141 0.30 -0.02 12.45
C GLY A 141 -0.29 1.34 12.10
N GLN A 142 -1.62 1.46 12.24
CA GLN A 142 -2.34 2.70 12.00
C GLN A 142 -1.80 3.83 12.90
N GLY A 143 -1.61 5.02 12.32
CA GLY A 143 -1.08 6.20 13.02
C GLY A 143 0.44 6.23 13.17
N LEU A 144 1.16 5.16 12.82
CA LEU A 144 2.62 5.08 12.89
C LEU A 144 3.29 5.07 11.50
N TYR A 145 2.58 4.71 10.44
CA TYR A 145 3.15 4.55 9.11
C TYR A 145 3.79 5.83 8.53
N GLY A 146 3.32 7.02 8.93
CA GLY A 146 3.93 8.32 8.59
C GLY A 146 4.91 8.84 9.63
N VAL A 147 5.34 8.04 10.60
CA VAL A 147 6.25 8.44 11.69
C VAL A 147 7.59 7.70 11.52
N PRO A 148 8.62 8.32 10.90
CA PRO A 148 9.89 7.64 10.60
C PRO A 148 10.51 6.98 11.83
N LYS A 149 10.54 7.66 12.97
CA LYS A 149 11.07 7.13 14.22
C LYS A 149 10.38 5.85 14.73
N SER A 150 9.18 5.53 14.25
CA SER A 150 8.49 4.30 14.64
C SER A 150 9.06 3.04 13.99
N TYR A 151 10.03 3.19 13.12
CA TYR A 151 10.74 2.11 12.47
C TYR A 151 12.14 1.89 13.06
N ASP A 152 12.68 2.89 13.76
CA ASP A 152 14.05 2.85 14.29
C ASP A 152 14.24 1.66 15.24
N GLY A 153 15.31 0.88 15.01
CA GLY A 153 15.72 -0.24 15.86
C GLY A 153 14.78 -1.46 15.85
N CYS A 154 13.71 -1.46 15.05
CA CYS A 154 12.80 -2.59 14.95
C CYS A 154 12.59 -3.11 13.52
N LEU A 155 12.58 -2.24 12.50
CA LEU A 155 12.35 -2.67 11.13
C LEU A 155 13.50 -3.50 10.58
N GLU A 156 14.73 -3.02 10.73
CA GLU A 156 15.92 -3.72 10.25
C GLU A 156 16.10 -5.08 10.95
N GLU A 157 15.86 -5.12 12.26
CA GLU A 157 15.92 -6.34 13.05
C GLU A 157 14.83 -7.35 12.62
N LEU A 158 13.60 -6.87 12.39
CA LEU A 158 12.54 -7.71 11.86
C LEU A 158 12.88 -8.25 10.47
N ILE A 159 13.41 -7.42 9.57
CA ILE A 159 13.88 -7.85 8.25
C ILE A 159 14.96 -8.93 8.39
N GLY A 160 15.92 -8.75 9.30
CA GLY A 160 16.93 -9.74 9.61
C GLY A 160 16.33 -11.08 10.05
N TYR A 161 15.35 -11.03 10.96
CA TYR A 161 14.63 -12.22 11.43
C TYR A 161 13.86 -12.93 10.31
N LEU A 162 13.15 -12.20 9.46
CA LEU A 162 12.41 -12.75 8.33
C LEU A 162 13.36 -13.46 7.36
N ASN A 163 14.48 -12.82 7.01
CA ASN A 163 15.50 -13.41 6.13
C ASN A 163 16.13 -14.68 6.72
N ALA A 164 16.34 -14.73 8.03
CA ALA A 164 16.94 -15.88 8.71
C ALA A 164 15.97 -17.07 8.86
N ASN A 165 14.66 -16.84 8.80
CA ASN A 165 13.65 -17.86 9.08
C ASN A 165 12.77 -18.24 7.88
N LYS A 166 12.83 -17.49 6.77
CA LYS A 166 12.14 -17.87 5.53
C LYS A 166 12.73 -19.15 4.94
N THR A 167 11.89 -19.99 4.32
CA THR A 167 12.30 -21.25 3.68
C THR A 167 12.82 -21.04 2.27
N ASN A 168 12.19 -20.14 1.51
CA ASN A 168 12.64 -19.76 0.18
C ASN A 168 13.74 -18.68 0.26
N PRO A 169 15.01 -18.95 -0.10
CA PRO A 169 16.09 -17.97 -0.05
C PRO A 169 15.87 -16.81 -1.04
N ASP A 170 15.15 -17.05 -2.13
CA ASP A 170 14.85 -16.06 -3.19
C ASP A 170 13.61 -15.20 -2.85
N ALA A 171 12.92 -15.47 -1.72
CA ALA A 171 11.75 -14.70 -1.30
C ALA A 171 12.07 -13.21 -1.18
N GLN A 172 11.25 -12.39 -1.84
CA GLN A 172 11.37 -10.93 -1.79
C GLN A 172 10.68 -10.36 -0.54
N LEU A 173 11.37 -9.46 0.15
CA LEU A 173 10.75 -8.68 1.21
C LEU A 173 10.23 -7.36 0.63
N ALA A 174 9.00 -7.01 0.95
CA ALA A 174 8.36 -5.78 0.52
C ALA A 174 7.72 -5.05 1.70
N PHE A 175 7.73 -3.73 1.66
CA PHE A 175 6.99 -2.93 2.62
C PHE A 175 5.63 -2.56 2.05
N HIS A 176 4.56 -2.99 2.71
CA HIS A 176 3.21 -2.68 2.31
C HIS A 176 2.84 -1.26 2.77
N MET A 177 2.88 -0.30 1.85
CA MET A 177 2.41 1.06 2.10
C MET A 177 0.89 1.09 2.21
N THR A 178 0.40 1.86 3.18
CA THR A 178 -1.03 2.13 3.33
C THR A 178 -1.42 3.40 2.58
N TRP A 179 -2.72 3.65 2.43
CA TRP A 179 -3.23 4.89 1.86
C TRP A 179 -3.04 6.08 2.81
N ALA A 180 -2.89 7.26 2.23
CA ALA A 180 -2.82 8.51 2.99
C ALA A 180 -4.15 8.84 3.68
N PHE A 181 -4.08 9.59 4.77
CA PHE A 181 -5.28 10.17 5.38
C PHE A 181 -5.90 11.22 4.46
N PRO A 182 -7.25 11.38 4.46
CA PRO A 182 -7.92 12.47 3.76
C PRO A 182 -7.36 13.84 4.14
N LYS A 183 -7.43 14.80 3.21
CA LYS A 183 -6.90 16.16 3.39
C LYS A 183 -7.50 16.90 4.59
N ASP A 184 -8.74 16.60 4.93
CA ASP A 184 -9.55 17.17 6.02
C ASP A 184 -9.54 16.30 7.29
N SER A 185 -8.71 15.27 7.34
CA SER A 185 -8.58 14.43 8.53
C SER A 185 -8.18 15.26 9.75
N THR A 186 -8.87 15.02 10.87
CA THR A 186 -8.57 15.59 12.19
C THR A 186 -7.40 14.89 12.89
N ILE A 187 -6.88 13.82 12.32
CA ILE A 187 -5.71 13.12 12.83
C ILE A 187 -4.51 14.07 12.80
N ASP A 188 -3.79 14.13 13.90
CA ASP A 188 -2.69 15.08 14.11
C ASP A 188 -1.63 14.98 13.00
N ARG A 189 -1.68 15.93 12.07
CA ARG A 189 -0.75 16.02 10.93
C ARG A 189 0.70 16.23 11.33
N ARG A 190 0.97 16.62 12.58
CA ARG A 190 2.33 16.81 13.10
C ARG A 190 3.11 15.49 13.18
N ARG A 191 2.41 14.35 13.11
CA ARG A 191 3.02 13.01 13.06
C ARG A 191 3.27 12.48 11.65
N ILE A 192 2.74 13.15 10.63
CA ILE A 192 2.88 12.72 9.24
C ILE A 192 3.93 13.59 8.58
N VAL A 193 5.13 13.08 8.45
CA VAL A 193 6.16 13.69 7.60
C VAL A 193 5.87 13.27 6.16
N CYS A 194 5.21 14.17 5.41
CA CYS A 194 5.13 14.01 3.97
C CYS A 194 6.53 14.34 3.39
N TYR A 195 7.23 13.36 2.89
CA TYR A 195 8.37 13.62 2.02
C TYR A 195 7.84 14.31 0.74
N LYS A 196 8.34 15.53 0.49
CA LYS A 196 8.13 16.25 -0.76
C LYS A 196 9.08 15.71 -1.81
#